data_b5633cf2c542580bccfc90582136eeab
#
_entry.id   b5633cf2c542580bccfc90582136eeab
#
_cell.length_a   1.000
_cell.length_b   1.000
_cell.length_c   1.000
_cell.angle_alpha   90.00
_cell.angle_beta   90.00
_cell.angle_gamma   90.00
#
_symmetry.space_group_name_H-M   'P 1'
#
loop_
_entity.id
_entity.type
_entity.pdbx_description
1 polymer ?
#
loop_
_entity_poly.entity_id
_entity_poly.type
_entity_poly.pdbx_seq_one_letter_code
_entity_poly.pdbx_strand_id
1 'polypeptide(L)'
;MKYLILFTILLNSLFADSYSSSKTDVAPVNNQLYIKECGSCHFPYQPGLLPTNSWKKMMVNLDKHFGVDATIAPEDFETLSKYLNDNSAEKNMQYKRSNRIVSSLLPGQEADSISTTPYMVQKHREIRKDLITQPDVKGLFNCMACHTTADKGIYSE
;
A
#
# COMPACT_ATOMS: atom_id res chain seq x y z
N MET A 1 -49.25 24.99 -38.50
CA MET A 1 -48.32 25.31 -37.40
C MET A 1 -48.64 24.45 -36.17
N LYS A 2 -48.33 23.17 -36.20
CA LYS A 2 -48.67 22.23 -35.08
C LYS A 2 -47.65 21.05 -34.88
N TYR A 3 -46.40 21.14 -35.35
CA TYR A 3 -45.44 20.05 -35.23
C TYR A 3 -44.03 20.50 -34.78
N LEU A 4 -43.92 21.45 -33.86
CA LEU A 4 -42.60 21.98 -33.41
C LEU A 4 -42.34 21.84 -31.90
N ILE A 5 -43.01 20.96 -31.18
CA ILE A 5 -42.84 20.85 -29.68
C ILE A 5 -42.51 19.42 -29.23
N LEU A 6 -42.00 18.52 -30.08
CA LEU A 6 -41.78 17.12 -29.66
C LEU A 6 -40.31 16.64 -29.82
N PHE A 7 -39.33 17.56 -29.88
CA PHE A 7 -37.91 17.16 -30.10
C PHE A 7 -36.91 17.61 -29.04
N THR A 8 -37.34 18.05 -27.89
CA THR A 8 -36.45 18.62 -26.85
C THR A 8 -36.36 17.85 -25.55
N ILE A 9 -36.87 16.61 -25.45
CA ILE A 9 -36.87 15.83 -24.18
C ILE A 9 -35.95 14.60 -24.22
N LEU A 10 -35.11 14.39 -25.23
CA LEU A 10 -34.26 13.16 -25.30
C LEU A 10 -32.74 13.40 -25.17
N LEU A 11 -32.32 14.53 -24.56
CA LEU A 11 -30.89 14.82 -24.45
C LEU A 11 -30.37 14.99 -23.01
N ASN A 12 -31.07 14.54 -21.98
CA ASN A 12 -30.65 14.73 -20.58
C ASN A 12 -30.41 13.45 -19.77
N SER A 13 -30.11 12.31 -20.40
CA SER A 13 -29.87 11.06 -19.66
C SER A 13 -28.47 10.45 -19.85
N LEU A 14 -27.45 11.24 -20.26
CA LEU A 14 -26.10 10.73 -20.47
C LEU A 14 -25.03 11.29 -19.51
N PHE A 15 -25.41 11.91 -18.39
CA PHE A 15 -24.45 12.40 -17.40
C PHE A 15 -24.77 11.88 -15.99
N ALA A 16 -24.92 10.58 -15.84
CA ALA A 16 -25.09 9.98 -14.52
C ALA A 16 -24.28 8.67 -14.44
N ASP A 17 -22.97 8.75 -14.60
CA ASP A 17 -22.03 7.75 -14.07
C ASP A 17 -20.67 8.42 -13.83
N SER A 18 -20.64 9.44 -13.00
CA SER A 18 -19.44 9.77 -12.26
C SER A 18 -19.31 8.76 -11.13
N TYR A 19 -18.98 7.51 -11.48
CA TYR A 19 -18.43 6.55 -10.53
C TYR A 19 -17.21 7.22 -9.93
N SER A 20 -17.32 7.66 -8.69
CA SER A 20 -16.20 8.12 -7.88
C SER A 20 -15.27 6.93 -7.68
N SER A 21 -14.37 6.73 -8.62
CA SER A 21 -13.23 5.83 -8.48
C SER A 21 -12.49 6.30 -7.23
N SER A 22 -12.61 5.56 -6.13
CA SER A 22 -11.81 5.82 -4.94
C SER A 22 -10.34 5.80 -5.38
N LYS A 23 -9.72 6.97 -5.35
CA LYS A 23 -8.34 7.14 -5.82
C LYS A 23 -7.45 6.28 -4.93
N THR A 24 -6.70 5.33 -5.50
CA THR A 24 -5.78 4.49 -4.75
C THR A 24 -4.76 5.35 -3.98
N ASP A 25 -4.52 5.01 -2.73
CA ASP A 25 -3.60 5.74 -1.84
C ASP A 25 -2.13 5.37 -2.08
N VAL A 26 -1.90 4.15 -2.58
CA VAL A 26 -0.59 3.59 -2.96
C VAL A 26 -0.77 2.66 -4.15
N ALA A 27 0.25 2.49 -4.99
CA ALA A 27 0.20 1.58 -6.14
C ALA A 27 -0.14 0.14 -5.68
N PRO A 28 -1.18 -0.50 -6.25
CA PRO A 28 -1.50 -1.89 -5.93
C PRO A 28 -0.36 -2.84 -6.31
N VAL A 29 -0.27 -3.97 -5.61
CA VAL A 29 0.68 -5.04 -5.97
C VAL A 29 0.13 -5.82 -7.16
N ASN A 30 0.95 -5.98 -8.19
CA ASN A 30 0.61 -6.73 -9.41
C ASN A 30 1.68 -7.76 -9.83
N ASN A 31 2.73 -7.96 -9.02
CA ASN A 31 3.82 -8.90 -9.28
C ASN A 31 3.50 -10.26 -8.64
N GLN A 32 3.27 -11.27 -9.47
CA GLN A 32 2.87 -12.61 -9.01
C GLN A 32 3.96 -13.31 -8.19
N LEU A 33 5.24 -13.11 -8.53
CA LEU A 33 6.35 -13.67 -7.77
C LEU A 33 6.41 -13.04 -6.36
N TYR A 34 6.26 -11.72 -6.27
CA TYR A 34 6.20 -11.01 -4.99
C TYR A 34 5.02 -11.48 -4.13
N ILE A 35 3.84 -11.64 -4.73
CA ILE A 35 2.65 -12.15 -4.04
C ILE A 35 2.90 -13.57 -3.53
N LYS A 36 3.51 -14.43 -4.33
CA LYS A 36 3.80 -15.81 -3.96
C LYS A 36 4.82 -15.89 -2.81
N GLU A 37 5.96 -15.23 -2.93
CA GLU A 37 7.06 -15.36 -1.98
C GLU A 37 6.80 -14.56 -0.69
N CYS A 38 6.39 -13.30 -0.80
CA CYS A 38 6.17 -12.44 0.37
C CYS A 38 4.74 -12.54 0.94
N GLY A 39 3.76 -12.91 0.11
CA GLY A 39 2.37 -13.08 0.51
C GLY A 39 2.03 -14.42 1.16
N SER A 40 2.97 -15.35 1.25
CA SER A 40 2.75 -16.69 1.82
C SER A 40 2.53 -16.68 3.34
N CYS A 41 3.08 -15.70 4.05
CA CYS A 41 3.00 -15.61 5.52
C CYS A 41 2.13 -14.45 6.00
N HIS A 42 2.09 -13.35 5.28
CA HIS A 42 1.28 -12.16 5.59
C HIS A 42 0.85 -11.45 4.32
N PHE A 43 0.02 -10.43 4.47
CA PHE A 43 -0.38 -9.55 3.39
C PHE A 43 0.85 -9.00 2.61
N PRO A 44 0.90 -9.16 1.26
CA PRO A 44 2.01 -8.64 0.46
C PRO A 44 1.89 -7.11 0.36
N TYR A 45 2.60 -6.41 1.24
CA TYR A 45 2.53 -4.95 1.32
C TYR A 45 2.96 -4.29 0.02
N GLN A 46 2.29 -3.19 -0.32
CA GLN A 46 2.68 -2.40 -1.48
C GLN A 46 4.10 -1.83 -1.31
N PRO A 47 5.00 -1.99 -2.30
CA PRO A 47 6.36 -1.47 -2.22
C PRO A 47 6.45 0.03 -1.97
N GLY A 48 5.44 0.78 -2.44
CA GLY A 48 5.32 2.23 -2.21
C GLY A 48 5.06 2.64 -0.75
N LEU A 49 4.99 1.69 0.20
CA LEU A 49 4.86 1.94 1.64
C LEU A 49 6.20 2.03 2.39
N LEU A 50 7.32 1.77 1.72
CA LEU A 50 8.66 1.92 2.30
C LEU A 50 9.63 2.56 1.30
N PRO A 51 10.64 3.32 1.79
CA PRO A 51 11.70 3.84 0.97
C PRO A 51 12.65 2.74 0.47
N THR A 52 13.36 3.04 -0.60
CA THR A 52 14.31 2.13 -1.26
C THR A 52 15.33 1.54 -0.29
N ASN A 53 15.93 2.37 0.58
CA ASN A 53 16.96 1.90 1.52
C ASN A 53 16.38 0.95 2.57
N SER A 54 15.14 1.19 3.03
CA SER A 54 14.46 0.27 3.95
C SER A 54 14.20 -1.09 3.30
N TRP A 55 13.78 -1.12 2.04
CA TRP A 55 13.62 -2.36 1.29
C TRP A 55 14.95 -3.10 1.11
N LYS A 56 16.02 -2.41 0.74
CA LYS A 56 17.37 -3.01 0.65
C LYS A 56 17.81 -3.63 1.97
N LYS A 57 17.63 -2.89 3.08
CA LYS A 57 17.96 -3.40 4.42
C LYS A 57 17.14 -4.64 4.76
N MET A 58 15.86 -4.64 4.45
CA MET A 58 14.97 -5.79 4.69
C MET A 58 15.41 -7.02 3.87
N MET A 59 15.67 -6.84 2.58
CA MET A 59 16.05 -7.93 1.69
C MET A 59 17.34 -8.61 2.14
N VAL A 60 18.37 -7.88 2.54
CA VAL A 60 19.64 -8.49 2.99
C VAL A 60 19.56 -9.12 4.38
N ASN A 61 18.45 -9.02 5.09
CA ASN A 61 18.21 -9.57 6.42
C ASN A 61 16.99 -10.51 6.45
N LEU A 62 16.66 -11.16 5.34
CA LEU A 62 15.50 -12.09 5.29
C LEU A 62 15.68 -13.30 6.22
N ASP A 63 16.91 -13.71 6.52
CA ASP A 63 17.24 -14.78 7.49
C ASP A 63 16.82 -14.40 8.93
N LYS A 64 16.57 -13.13 9.19
CA LYS A 64 16.16 -12.58 10.51
C LYS A 64 14.90 -11.72 10.42
N HIS A 65 14.01 -12.03 9.47
CA HIS A 65 12.82 -11.25 9.19
C HIS A 65 11.85 -11.27 10.37
N PHE A 66 11.94 -10.27 11.25
CA PHE A 66 11.11 -10.15 12.46
C PHE A 66 11.03 -11.42 13.31
N GLY A 67 12.15 -12.15 13.40
CA GLY A 67 12.27 -13.36 14.23
C GLY A 67 11.96 -14.66 13.52
N VAL A 68 11.71 -14.63 12.21
CA VAL A 68 11.55 -15.81 11.36
C VAL A 68 12.55 -15.80 10.20
N ASP A 69 12.91 -16.95 9.69
CA ASP A 69 13.66 -17.09 8.45
C ASP A 69 12.70 -17.02 7.25
N ALA A 70 12.82 -15.96 6.45
CA ALA A 70 12.06 -15.70 5.24
C ALA A 70 12.96 -15.72 3.99
N THR A 71 14.06 -16.45 4.02
CA THR A 71 14.97 -16.57 2.87
C THR A 71 14.25 -17.17 1.66
N ILE A 72 14.59 -16.67 0.49
CA ILE A 72 14.04 -17.09 -0.80
C ILE A 72 15.17 -17.56 -1.72
N ALA A 73 14.83 -18.20 -2.84
CA ALA A 73 15.80 -18.65 -3.82
C ALA A 73 16.64 -17.48 -4.36
N PRO A 74 17.94 -17.66 -4.64
CA PRO A 74 18.81 -16.58 -5.10
C PRO A 74 18.31 -15.85 -6.36
N GLU A 75 17.74 -16.58 -7.31
CA GLU A 75 17.14 -16.03 -8.54
C GLU A 75 15.93 -15.15 -8.26
N ASP A 76 15.12 -15.53 -7.27
CA ASP A 76 13.94 -14.76 -6.84
C ASP A 76 14.37 -13.53 -6.03
N PHE A 77 15.44 -13.64 -5.24
CA PHE A 77 15.99 -12.53 -4.47
C PHE A 77 16.40 -11.34 -5.36
N GLU A 78 17.15 -11.58 -6.44
CA GLU A 78 17.56 -10.52 -7.38
C GLU A 78 16.34 -9.88 -8.05
N THR A 79 15.41 -10.69 -8.52
CA THR A 79 14.19 -10.24 -9.20
C THR A 79 13.33 -9.39 -8.26
N LEU A 80 13.12 -9.84 -7.02
CA LEU A 80 12.28 -9.15 -6.05
C LEU A 80 12.98 -7.91 -5.48
N SER A 81 14.29 -7.94 -5.27
CA SER A 81 15.06 -6.76 -4.87
C SER A 81 14.92 -5.64 -5.90
N LYS A 82 15.01 -5.98 -7.20
CA LYS A 82 14.78 -5.01 -8.28
C LYS A 82 13.34 -4.49 -8.27
N TYR A 83 12.35 -5.37 -8.17
CA TYR A 83 10.93 -4.99 -8.10
C TYR A 83 10.64 -4.02 -6.96
N LEU A 84 11.13 -4.30 -5.75
CA LEU A 84 10.94 -3.46 -4.58
C LEU A 84 11.62 -2.09 -4.74
N ASN A 85 12.84 -2.06 -5.29
CA ASN A 85 13.54 -0.80 -5.58
C ASN A 85 12.79 0.06 -6.61
N ASP A 86 12.33 -0.54 -7.71
CA ASP A 86 11.65 0.19 -8.79
C ASP A 86 10.26 0.70 -8.39
N ASN A 87 9.66 0.10 -7.36
CA ASN A 87 8.32 0.41 -6.88
C ASN A 87 8.30 1.01 -5.46
N SER A 88 9.44 1.39 -4.91
CA SER A 88 9.56 2.00 -3.58
C SER A 88 8.82 3.34 -3.46
N ALA A 89 8.70 3.85 -2.24
CA ALA A 89 7.94 5.06 -1.96
C ALA A 89 8.43 6.27 -2.77
N GLU A 90 9.75 6.45 -2.92
CA GLU A 90 10.36 7.55 -3.70
C GLU A 90 10.07 7.46 -5.21
N LYS A 91 9.82 6.26 -5.70
CA LYS A 91 9.47 6.01 -7.11
C LYS A 91 7.97 6.18 -7.39
N ASN A 92 7.17 6.30 -6.34
CA ASN A 92 5.72 6.31 -6.40
C ASN A 92 5.08 7.53 -5.71
N MET A 93 5.77 8.67 -5.67
CA MET A 93 5.33 9.89 -4.98
C MET A 93 4.05 10.53 -5.56
N GLN A 94 3.58 10.10 -6.73
CA GLN A 94 2.27 10.47 -7.26
C GLN A 94 1.11 9.92 -6.43
N TYR A 95 1.37 8.87 -5.64
CA TYR A 95 0.40 8.33 -4.69
C TYR A 95 0.51 9.05 -3.34
N LYS A 96 -0.64 9.40 -2.78
CA LYS A 96 -0.73 10.18 -1.55
C LYS A 96 0.07 9.57 -0.39
N ARG A 97 -0.03 8.25 -0.21
CA ARG A 97 0.58 7.59 0.93
C ARG A 97 2.09 7.46 0.78
N SER A 98 2.58 7.09 -0.40
CA SER A 98 4.01 7.07 -0.70
C SER A 98 4.65 8.45 -0.48
N ASN A 99 4.00 9.51 -0.99
CA ASN A 99 4.47 10.88 -0.78
C ASN A 99 4.54 11.25 0.71
N ARG A 100 3.51 10.94 1.50
CA ARG A 100 3.49 11.23 2.94
C ARG A 100 4.56 10.47 3.72
N ILE A 101 4.83 9.22 3.36
CA ILE A 101 5.90 8.42 3.97
C ILE A 101 7.26 9.06 3.70
N VAL A 102 7.58 9.35 2.42
CA VAL A 102 8.85 9.99 2.05
C VAL A 102 9.03 11.33 2.75
N SER A 103 7.98 12.18 2.75
CA SER A 103 8.01 13.50 3.38
C SER A 103 8.12 13.47 4.92
N SER A 104 7.86 12.33 5.54
CA SER A 104 8.00 12.17 7.00
C SER A 104 9.38 11.72 7.46
N LEU A 105 10.23 11.29 6.53
CA LEU A 105 11.57 10.80 6.79
C LEU A 105 12.62 11.93 6.59
N LEU A 106 13.68 11.90 7.36
CA LEU A 106 14.85 12.73 7.08
C LEU A 106 15.60 12.18 5.85
N PRO A 107 16.35 13.02 5.13
CA PRO A 107 17.17 12.56 4.01
C PRO A 107 18.06 11.37 4.40
N GLY A 108 17.95 10.26 3.70
CA GLY A 108 18.70 9.02 3.97
C GLY A 108 18.22 8.20 5.18
N GLN A 109 17.19 8.64 5.90
CA GLN A 109 16.63 7.88 7.01
C GLN A 109 15.97 6.59 6.51
N GLU A 110 16.26 5.49 7.18
CA GLU A 110 15.64 4.19 7.01
C GLU A 110 14.55 3.96 8.07
N ALA A 111 13.59 3.12 7.74
CA ALA A 111 12.63 2.58 8.70
C ALA A 111 12.75 1.05 8.71
N ASP A 112 12.66 0.44 9.88
CA ASP A 112 12.77 -1.01 10.02
C ASP A 112 11.52 -1.75 9.52
N SER A 113 10.37 -1.05 9.50
CA SER A 113 9.11 -1.58 8.98
C SER A 113 8.20 -0.45 8.52
N ILE A 114 7.12 -0.79 7.83
CA ILE A 114 6.08 0.17 7.42
C ILE A 114 5.48 0.86 8.65
N SER A 115 5.14 0.10 9.68
CA SER A 115 4.50 0.60 10.89
C SER A 115 5.40 1.51 11.75
N THR A 116 6.73 1.47 11.55
CA THR A 116 7.70 2.32 12.27
C THR A 116 8.07 3.61 11.51
N THR A 117 7.56 3.81 10.30
CA THR A 117 7.75 5.10 9.62
C THR A 117 7.08 6.22 10.41
N PRO A 118 7.67 7.44 10.48
CA PRO A 118 7.11 8.55 11.27
C PRO A 118 5.66 8.87 10.87
N TYR A 119 5.33 8.80 9.58
CA TYR A 119 3.97 8.98 9.09
C TYR A 119 2.99 7.95 9.66
N MET A 120 3.35 6.66 9.67
CA MET A 120 2.48 5.60 10.18
C MET A 120 2.32 5.69 11.71
N VAL A 121 3.39 5.95 12.44
CA VAL A 121 3.34 6.21 13.88
C VAL A 121 2.37 7.35 14.19
N GLN A 122 2.48 8.47 13.48
CA GLN A 122 1.59 9.63 13.63
C GLN A 122 0.12 9.28 13.34
N LYS A 123 -0.14 8.49 12.30
CA LYS A 123 -1.50 8.12 11.89
C LYS A 123 -2.19 7.16 12.87
N HIS A 124 -1.43 6.31 13.53
CA HIS A 124 -1.98 5.28 14.41
C HIS A 124 -1.84 5.61 15.90
N ARG A 125 -1.29 6.79 16.26
CA ARG A 125 -1.00 7.17 17.66
C ARG A 125 -2.22 7.20 18.58
N GLU A 126 -3.40 7.44 18.02
CA GLU A 126 -4.65 7.56 18.81
C GLU A 126 -5.42 6.24 18.92
N ILE A 127 -4.95 5.18 18.23
CA ILE A 127 -5.58 3.87 18.33
C ILE A 127 -5.29 3.28 19.70
N ARG A 128 -6.34 2.88 20.42
CA ARG A 128 -6.21 2.26 21.72
C ARG A 128 -5.41 0.95 21.61
N LYS A 129 -4.54 0.73 22.58
CA LYS A 129 -3.62 -0.41 22.60
C LYS A 129 -4.35 -1.77 22.64
N ASP A 130 -5.48 -1.84 23.34
CA ASP A 130 -6.30 -3.05 23.42
C ASP A 130 -6.91 -3.46 22.08
N LEU A 131 -7.19 -2.49 21.19
CA LEU A 131 -7.65 -2.79 19.83
C LEU A 131 -6.53 -3.38 18.95
N ILE A 132 -5.30 -2.90 19.12
CA ILE A 132 -4.13 -3.37 18.35
C ILE A 132 -3.71 -4.78 18.75
N THR A 133 -3.89 -5.14 20.05
CA THR A 133 -3.43 -6.40 20.61
C THR A 133 -4.47 -7.52 20.58
N GLN A 134 -5.63 -7.30 19.98
CA GLN A 134 -6.66 -8.35 19.83
C GLN A 134 -6.12 -9.56 19.06
N PRO A 135 -6.58 -10.79 19.39
CA PRO A 135 -6.11 -12.01 18.73
C PRO A 135 -6.22 -12.00 17.21
N ASP A 136 -7.23 -11.33 16.66
CA ASP A 136 -7.45 -11.23 15.21
C ASP A 136 -6.66 -10.09 14.55
N VAL A 137 -6.22 -9.09 15.32
CA VAL A 137 -5.42 -7.96 14.86
C VAL A 137 -3.92 -8.24 14.96
N LYS A 138 -3.44 -8.71 16.10
CA LYS A 138 -2.05 -9.11 16.38
C LYS A 138 -1.00 -7.98 16.28
N GLY A 139 -1.35 -6.79 15.82
CA GLY A 139 -0.43 -5.65 15.72
C GLY A 139 -0.69 -4.77 14.50
N LEU A 140 -0.01 -3.62 14.47
CA LEU A 140 -0.12 -2.64 13.36
C LEU A 140 0.44 -3.15 12.01
N PHE A 141 1.09 -4.30 11.99
CA PHE A 141 1.52 -4.93 10.75
C PHE A 141 0.36 -5.62 10.01
N ASN A 142 -0.73 -5.98 10.68
CA ASN A 142 -1.90 -6.58 10.04
C ASN A 142 -2.86 -5.50 9.53
N CYS A 143 -2.46 -4.83 8.46
CA CYS A 143 -3.23 -3.73 7.85
C CYS A 143 -4.65 -4.14 7.47
N MET A 144 -4.83 -5.37 6.98
CA MET A 144 -6.12 -5.90 6.54
C MET A 144 -7.15 -6.07 7.67
N ALA A 145 -6.70 -6.17 8.94
CA ALA A 145 -7.61 -6.28 10.08
C ALA A 145 -8.47 -5.02 10.30
N CYS A 146 -7.97 -3.85 9.84
CA CYS A 146 -8.67 -2.57 9.99
C CYS A 146 -8.97 -1.93 8.62
N HIS A 147 -8.10 -2.12 7.61
CA HIS A 147 -8.24 -1.56 6.27
C HIS A 147 -8.63 -2.65 5.28
N THR A 148 -9.92 -2.93 5.17
CA THR A 148 -10.45 -4.06 4.37
C THR A 148 -10.19 -3.97 2.87
N THR A 149 -9.75 -2.81 2.39
CA THR A 149 -9.39 -2.53 0.99
C THR A 149 -7.90 -2.30 0.78
N ALA A 150 -7.06 -2.65 1.78
CA ALA A 150 -5.60 -2.47 1.70
C ALA A 150 -4.96 -3.26 0.55
N ASP A 151 -5.51 -4.42 0.19
CA ASP A 151 -5.10 -5.21 -0.97
C ASP A 151 -5.18 -4.43 -2.30
N LYS A 152 -6.13 -3.52 -2.40
CA LYS A 152 -6.32 -2.62 -3.55
C LYS A 152 -5.50 -1.33 -3.47
N GLY A 153 -4.68 -1.18 -2.44
CA GLY A 153 -3.93 0.06 -2.19
C GLY A 153 -4.79 1.22 -1.69
N ILE A 154 -5.95 0.93 -1.09
CA ILE A 154 -6.89 1.91 -0.54
C ILE A 154 -6.92 1.76 0.98
N TYR A 155 -6.50 2.81 1.68
CA TYR A 155 -6.39 2.86 3.14
C TYR A 155 -7.24 3.98 3.76
N SER A 156 -7.83 4.83 2.94
CA SER A 156 -8.80 5.83 3.35
C SER A 156 -10.16 5.17 3.48
N GLU A 157 -10.73 5.23 4.64
CA GLU A 157 -12.14 4.95 4.92
C GLU A 157 -12.94 6.26 4.91
#